data_48b9d08d85b40edaf728b1f7328c53aa
#
_entry.id   48b9d08d85b40edaf728b1f7328c53aa
#
_cell.length_a   1.000
_cell.length_b   1.000
_cell.length_c   1.000
_cell.angle_alpha   90.00
_cell.angle_beta   90.00
_cell.angle_gamma   90.00
#
_symmetry.space_group_name_H-M   'P 1'
#
loop_
_entity.id
_entity.type
_entity.pdbx_description
1 polymer ?
#
loop_
_entity_poly.entity_id
_entity_poly.type
_entity_poly.pdbx_seq_one_letter_code
_entity_poly.pdbx_strand_id
1 'polypeptide(L)'
;MAYKKLSEQMQELSNPQRSDAFVRQFRDAVREGKIDAMYLPERFTMPKEFRRRGAEGSYQRDARDMLFEVTPDAEQWFEQTNTDLAAPSRRSGTPKPTAENIEAGLVDFRALAEETRRKMQASYEKGQALGQSRSQAAKGKGTKATTGARKTARRK
;
A
#
# COMPACT_ATOMS: atom_id res chain seq x y z
N MET A 1 -20.73 -21.59 28.65
CA MET A 1 -20.14 -21.11 27.38
C MET A 1 -20.73 -19.76 27.08
N ALA A 2 -19.90 -18.76 26.88
CA ALA A 2 -20.35 -17.43 26.55
C ALA A 2 -20.17 -17.21 25.04
N TYR A 3 -21.17 -16.62 24.41
CA TYR A 3 -21.12 -16.27 22.98
C TYR A 3 -21.16 -14.77 22.83
N LYS A 4 -20.43 -14.24 21.85
CA LYS A 4 -20.35 -12.82 21.55
C LYS A 4 -20.48 -12.59 20.05
N LYS A 5 -21.08 -11.47 19.66
CA LYS A 5 -21.15 -11.05 18.26
C LYS A 5 -19.88 -10.32 17.84
N LEU A 6 -19.48 -10.49 16.59
CA LEU A 6 -18.36 -9.75 16.03
C LEU A 6 -18.60 -8.23 16.07
N SER A 7 -19.83 -7.79 15.85
CA SER A 7 -20.23 -6.39 15.97
C SER A 7 -20.01 -5.80 17.37
N GLU A 8 -20.25 -6.57 18.42
CA GLU A 8 -19.99 -6.18 19.81
C GLU A 8 -18.48 -6.08 20.08
N GLN A 9 -17.72 -7.08 19.62
CA GLN A 9 -16.27 -7.10 19.78
C GLN A 9 -15.59 -5.93 19.05
N MET A 10 -16.16 -5.48 17.94
CA MET A 10 -15.67 -4.34 17.20
C MET A 10 -15.76 -3.01 17.95
N GLN A 11 -16.72 -2.86 18.88
CA GLN A 11 -16.87 -1.66 19.70
C GLN A 11 -15.76 -1.55 20.75
N GLU A 12 -15.12 -2.65 21.10
CA GLU A 12 -14.02 -2.69 22.06
C GLU A 12 -12.64 -2.46 21.43
N LEU A 13 -12.57 -2.22 20.12
CA LEU A 13 -11.31 -1.94 19.43
C LEU A 13 -10.73 -0.60 19.87
N SER A 14 -9.47 -0.58 20.25
CA SER A 14 -8.71 0.63 20.57
C SER A 14 -8.62 1.61 19.41
N ASN A 15 -8.64 1.09 18.17
CA ASN A 15 -8.58 1.90 16.96
C ASN A 15 -9.70 1.53 15.97
N PRO A 16 -10.85 2.24 16.00
CA PRO A 16 -11.99 1.98 15.11
C PRO A 16 -11.65 2.08 13.61
N GLN A 17 -10.65 2.88 13.23
CA GLN A 17 -10.21 3.04 11.85
C GLN A 17 -9.50 1.78 11.28
N ARG A 18 -9.18 0.82 12.15
CA ARG A 18 -8.58 -0.47 11.78
C ARG A 18 -9.59 -1.61 11.77
N SER A 19 -10.87 -1.31 11.90
CA SER A 19 -11.93 -2.31 11.95
C SER A 19 -11.99 -3.25 10.73
N ASP A 20 -11.65 -2.76 9.54
CA ASP A 20 -11.56 -3.57 8.33
C ASP A 20 -10.41 -4.61 8.37
N ALA A 21 -9.27 -4.22 8.95
CA ALA A 21 -8.14 -5.10 9.15
C ALA A 21 -8.47 -6.15 10.22
N PHE A 22 -9.14 -5.75 11.30
CA PHE A 22 -9.59 -6.66 12.35
C PHE A 22 -10.56 -7.72 11.80
N VAL A 23 -11.60 -7.33 11.08
CA VAL A 23 -12.55 -8.28 10.46
C VAL A 23 -11.85 -9.27 9.54
N ARG A 24 -10.84 -8.82 8.80
CA ARG A 24 -10.05 -9.72 7.94
C ARG A 24 -9.26 -10.73 8.76
N GLN A 25 -8.51 -10.27 9.76
CA GLN A 25 -7.72 -11.14 10.64
C GLN A 25 -8.60 -12.10 11.42
N PHE A 26 -9.76 -11.65 11.92
CA PHE A 26 -10.74 -12.51 12.58
C PHE A 26 -11.21 -13.64 11.68
N ARG A 27 -11.58 -13.34 10.43
CA ARG A 27 -12.00 -14.35 9.46
C ARG A 27 -10.88 -15.32 9.10
N ASP A 28 -9.66 -14.85 9.06
CA ASP A 28 -8.49 -15.70 8.83
C ASP A 28 -8.26 -16.63 10.03
N ALA A 29 -8.38 -16.13 11.27
CA ALA A 29 -8.30 -16.93 12.49
C ALA A 29 -9.41 -18.02 12.57
N VAL A 30 -10.63 -17.68 12.11
CA VAL A 30 -11.72 -18.69 12.00
C VAL A 30 -11.39 -19.75 10.96
N ARG A 31 -10.84 -19.37 9.80
CA ARG A 31 -10.41 -20.34 8.77
C ARG A 31 -9.28 -21.24 9.24
N GLU A 32 -8.39 -20.72 10.06
CA GLU A 32 -7.28 -21.46 10.67
C GLU A 32 -7.72 -22.34 11.85
N GLY A 33 -9.00 -22.26 12.26
CA GLY A 33 -9.55 -23.03 13.38
C GLY A 33 -9.08 -22.54 14.75
N LYS A 34 -8.57 -21.30 14.86
CA LYS A 34 -8.18 -20.69 16.14
C LYS A 34 -9.38 -20.17 16.92
N ILE A 35 -10.44 -19.82 16.23
CA ILE A 35 -11.69 -19.29 16.80
C ILE A 35 -12.85 -20.02 16.15
N ASP A 36 -13.73 -20.58 16.97
CA ASP A 36 -14.96 -21.20 16.49
C ASP A 36 -16.03 -20.13 16.33
N ALA A 37 -16.47 -19.91 15.10
CA ALA A 37 -17.46 -18.89 14.77
C ALA A 37 -18.39 -19.32 13.65
N MET A 38 -19.62 -18.80 13.67
CA MET A 38 -20.63 -19.01 12.64
C MET A 38 -21.13 -17.69 12.08
N TYR A 39 -21.53 -17.68 10.80
CA TYR A 39 -22.12 -16.51 10.17
C TYR A 39 -23.57 -16.31 10.66
N LEU A 40 -23.89 -15.06 10.96
CA LEU A 40 -25.26 -14.62 11.19
C LEU A 40 -25.85 -14.04 9.89
N PRO A 41 -27.18 -14.07 9.72
CA PRO A 41 -27.84 -13.40 8.58
C PRO A 41 -27.74 -11.89 8.64
N GLU A 42 -27.51 -11.35 9.83
CA GLU A 42 -27.43 -9.92 10.11
C GLU A 42 -26.17 -9.29 9.55
N ARG A 43 -26.25 -8.00 9.24
CA ARG A 43 -25.11 -7.17 8.87
C ARG A 43 -24.96 -6.04 9.87
N PHE A 44 -23.75 -5.57 10.05
CA PHE A 44 -23.43 -4.41 10.87
C PHE A 44 -22.55 -3.44 10.10
N THR A 45 -22.67 -2.15 10.40
CA THR A 45 -21.85 -1.11 9.81
C THR A 45 -20.53 -1.02 10.54
N MET A 46 -19.45 -1.12 9.81
CA MET A 46 -18.08 -1.00 10.38
C MET A 46 -17.81 0.44 10.83
N PRO A 47 -17.15 0.63 11.99
CA PRO A 47 -16.81 1.97 12.49
C PRO A 47 -15.84 2.74 11.59
N LYS A 48 -15.09 2.06 10.73
CA LYS A 48 -14.14 2.70 9.83
C LYS A 48 -14.82 3.55 8.77
N GLU A 49 -14.38 4.80 8.65
CA GLU A 49 -14.77 5.70 7.59
C GLU A 49 -13.82 5.61 6.39
N PHE A 50 -14.40 5.51 5.22
CA PHE A 50 -13.70 5.51 3.94
C PHE A 50 -13.98 6.79 3.19
N ARG A 51 -12.95 7.36 2.55
CA ARG A 51 -13.11 8.52 1.65
C ARG A 51 -12.79 8.10 0.22
N ARG A 52 -13.62 8.49 -0.72
CA ARG A 52 -13.32 8.34 -2.14
C ARG A 52 -12.43 9.50 -2.59
N ARG A 53 -11.47 9.21 -3.45
CA ARG A 53 -10.61 10.23 -4.04
C ARG A 53 -11.47 11.18 -4.87
N GLY A 54 -11.46 12.50 -4.56
CA GLY A 54 -12.24 13.51 -5.29
C GLY A 54 -13.70 13.67 -4.89
N ALA A 55 -14.18 12.98 -3.85
CA ALA A 55 -15.52 13.16 -3.30
C ALA A 55 -15.48 13.86 -1.94
N GLU A 56 -16.38 14.82 -1.75
CA GLU A 56 -16.64 15.42 -0.45
C GLU A 56 -17.57 14.47 0.32
N GLY A 57 -17.01 13.73 1.27
CA GLY A 57 -17.78 12.87 2.14
C GLY A 57 -17.08 11.56 2.47
N SER A 58 -17.41 11.01 3.63
CA SER A 58 -17.02 9.69 4.06
C SER A 58 -18.21 8.73 3.93
N TYR A 59 -17.89 7.44 3.75
CA TYR A 59 -18.87 6.36 3.76
C TYR A 59 -18.35 5.22 4.62
N GLN A 60 -19.27 4.47 5.21
CA GLN A 60 -18.98 3.27 5.97
C GLN A 60 -19.36 2.04 5.16
N ARG A 61 -18.75 0.92 5.48
CA ARG A 61 -19.05 -0.37 4.82
C ARG A 61 -19.73 -1.29 5.80
N ASP A 62 -20.68 -2.07 5.29
CA ASP A 62 -21.33 -3.11 6.05
C ASP A 62 -20.55 -4.42 5.93
N ALA A 63 -20.47 -5.13 7.05
CA ALA A 63 -19.94 -6.47 7.11
C ALA A 63 -21.02 -7.43 7.61
N ARG A 64 -20.91 -8.70 7.20
CA ARG A 64 -21.76 -9.75 7.72
C ARG A 64 -21.31 -10.08 9.13
N ASP A 65 -22.27 -10.13 10.07
CA ASP A 65 -21.99 -10.44 11.46
C ASP A 65 -21.66 -11.91 11.67
N MET A 66 -20.95 -12.21 12.74
CA MET A 66 -20.57 -13.57 13.13
C MET A 66 -20.79 -13.73 14.64
N LEU A 67 -21.26 -14.90 15.03
CA LEU A 67 -21.32 -15.30 16.44
C LEU A 67 -20.13 -16.21 16.69
N PHE A 68 -19.38 -15.96 17.75
CA PHE A 68 -18.23 -16.77 18.14
C PHE A 68 -18.29 -17.16 19.62
N GLU A 69 -17.66 -18.26 19.96
CA GLU A 69 -17.51 -18.70 21.33
C GLU A 69 -16.37 -17.93 22.01
N VAL A 70 -16.64 -17.39 23.20
CA VAL A 70 -15.65 -16.69 24.02
C VAL A 70 -14.85 -17.75 24.80
N THR A 71 -13.71 -18.12 24.26
CA THR A 71 -12.74 -19.01 24.89
C THR A 71 -11.53 -18.19 25.36
N PRO A 72 -10.75 -18.66 26.34
CA PRO A 72 -9.52 -17.98 26.75
C PRO A 72 -8.55 -17.72 25.60
N ASP A 73 -8.49 -18.64 24.64
CA ASP A 73 -7.65 -18.49 23.43
C ASP A 73 -8.17 -17.40 22.51
N ALA A 74 -9.49 -17.27 22.36
CA ALA A 74 -10.11 -16.20 21.59
C ALA A 74 -9.91 -14.83 22.25
N GLU A 75 -9.99 -14.74 23.57
CA GLU A 75 -9.71 -13.52 24.33
C GLU A 75 -8.24 -13.09 24.18
N GLN A 76 -7.31 -14.01 24.34
CA GLN A 76 -5.88 -13.74 24.15
C GLN A 76 -5.57 -13.30 22.71
N TRP A 77 -6.17 -13.97 21.73
CA TRP A 77 -6.04 -13.58 20.33
C TRP A 77 -6.57 -12.16 20.09
N PHE A 78 -7.70 -11.82 20.70
CA PHE A 78 -8.28 -10.49 20.61
C PHE A 78 -7.37 -9.41 21.20
N GLU A 79 -6.86 -9.62 22.41
CA GLU A 79 -5.96 -8.68 23.08
C GLU A 79 -4.69 -8.42 22.25
N GLN A 80 -4.07 -9.48 21.75
CA GLN A 80 -2.90 -9.36 20.89
C GLN A 80 -3.20 -8.61 19.59
N THR A 81 -4.28 -8.98 18.91
CA THR A 81 -4.71 -8.36 17.66
C THR A 81 -5.09 -6.89 17.88
N ASN A 82 -5.78 -6.57 18.98
CA ASN A 82 -6.15 -5.21 19.34
C ASN A 82 -4.92 -4.35 19.62
N THR A 83 -3.93 -4.89 20.31
CA THR A 83 -2.64 -4.22 20.57
C THR A 83 -1.89 -3.96 19.25
N ASP A 84 -1.83 -4.93 18.35
CA ASP A 84 -1.17 -4.79 17.05
C ASP A 84 -1.88 -3.77 16.15
N LEU A 85 -3.20 -3.68 16.25
CA LEU A 85 -4.02 -2.74 15.48
C LEU A 85 -4.17 -1.36 16.13
N ALA A 86 -3.84 -1.21 17.41
CA ALA A 86 -3.86 0.08 18.10
C ALA A 86 -2.86 1.06 17.47
N ALA A 87 -1.72 0.58 16.99
CA ALA A 87 -0.76 1.38 16.27
C ALA A 87 -1.36 1.90 14.94
N PRO A 88 -1.10 3.16 14.57
CA PRO A 88 -1.52 3.68 13.28
C PRO A 88 -0.97 2.79 12.17
N SER A 89 -1.79 2.59 11.13
CA SER A 89 -1.38 1.79 9.99
C SER A 89 -0.01 2.24 9.50
N ARG A 90 0.96 1.33 9.38
CA ARG A 90 2.28 1.60 8.78
C ARG A 90 2.20 2.13 7.32
N ARG A 91 1.02 2.15 6.72
CA ARG A 91 0.72 2.88 5.48
C ARG A 91 0.55 4.40 5.65
N SER A 92 0.39 4.87 6.85
CA SER A 92 0.54 6.26 7.20
C SER A 92 2.04 6.56 7.35
N GLY A 93 2.70 6.44 6.26
CA GLY A 93 4.01 6.90 5.90
C GLY A 93 5.11 6.83 6.98
N THR A 94 6.25 6.23 6.65
CA THR A 94 7.53 6.77 7.12
C THR A 94 7.34 8.26 7.33
N PRO A 95 7.64 8.78 8.55
CA PRO A 95 7.52 10.21 8.83
C PRO A 95 8.15 10.98 7.68
N LYS A 96 7.42 11.95 7.15
CA LYS A 96 7.94 12.75 6.03
C LYS A 96 9.30 13.31 6.42
N PRO A 97 10.28 13.34 5.53
CA PRO A 97 11.60 13.90 5.81
C PRO A 97 11.50 15.43 5.96
N THR A 98 10.91 15.88 7.05
CA THR A 98 10.87 17.29 7.44
C THR A 98 11.95 17.54 8.47
N ALA A 99 12.43 18.79 8.56
CA ALA A 99 13.44 19.18 9.53
C ALA A 99 13.02 18.80 10.96
N GLU A 100 11.75 19.03 11.30
CA GLU A 100 11.18 18.71 12.62
C GLU A 100 11.24 17.20 12.93
N ASN A 101 10.93 16.33 11.95
CA ASN A 101 10.97 14.89 12.14
C ASN A 101 12.40 14.34 12.21
N ILE A 102 13.35 15.02 11.58
CA ILE A 102 14.78 14.69 11.65
C ILE A 102 15.33 15.09 13.04
N GLU A 103 15.01 16.28 13.51
CA GLU A 103 15.40 16.77 14.85
C GLU A 103 14.79 15.92 15.97
N ALA A 104 13.55 15.47 15.78
CA ALA A 104 12.86 14.57 16.71
C ALA A 104 13.39 13.12 16.69
N GLY A 105 14.36 12.80 15.81
CA GLY A 105 14.95 11.46 15.68
C GLY A 105 13.99 10.41 15.08
N LEU A 106 12.87 10.85 14.53
CA LEU A 106 11.88 9.96 13.89
C LEU A 106 12.31 9.51 12.50
N VAL A 107 13.28 10.21 11.91
CA VAL A 107 13.80 9.97 10.57
C VAL A 107 15.32 9.96 10.62
N ASP A 108 15.95 8.87 10.16
CA ASP A 108 17.39 8.78 10.02
C ASP A 108 17.84 9.53 8.76
N PHE A 109 18.41 10.71 8.97
CA PHE A 109 18.93 11.57 7.90
C PHE A 109 20.03 10.87 7.08
N ARG A 110 20.93 10.11 7.73
CA ARG A 110 22.03 9.43 7.03
C ARG A 110 21.51 8.36 6.07
N ALA A 111 20.59 7.52 6.55
CA ALA A 111 19.98 6.48 5.72
C ALA A 111 19.22 7.09 4.53
N LEU A 112 18.50 8.19 4.72
CA LEU A 112 17.81 8.91 3.66
C LEU A 112 18.77 9.56 2.65
N ALA A 113 19.87 10.13 3.13
CA ALA A 113 20.87 10.73 2.28
C ALA A 113 21.57 9.68 1.39
N GLU A 114 21.87 8.50 1.95
CA GLU A 114 22.44 7.38 1.18
C GLU A 114 21.45 6.84 0.15
N GLU A 115 20.20 6.66 0.54
CA GLU A 115 19.14 6.21 -0.39
C GLU A 115 18.95 7.22 -1.54
N THR A 116 18.95 8.50 -1.22
CA THR A 116 18.85 9.57 -2.22
C THR A 116 20.05 9.54 -3.17
N ARG A 117 21.26 9.40 -2.66
CA ARG A 117 22.48 9.27 -3.46
C ARG A 117 22.42 8.06 -4.39
N ARG A 118 21.99 6.91 -3.89
CA ARG A 118 21.83 5.69 -4.69
C ARG A 118 20.81 5.88 -5.80
N LYS A 119 19.66 6.51 -5.50
CA LYS A 119 18.63 6.81 -6.52
C LYS A 119 19.10 7.77 -7.58
N MET A 120 19.84 8.81 -7.20
CA MET A 120 20.44 9.76 -8.14
C MET A 120 21.46 9.09 -9.05
N GLN A 121 22.32 8.26 -8.49
CA GLN A 121 23.33 7.53 -9.26
C GLN A 121 22.69 6.55 -10.26
N ALA A 122 21.71 5.78 -9.82
CA ALA A 122 20.97 4.86 -10.70
C ALA A 122 20.24 5.61 -11.82
N SER A 123 19.68 6.78 -11.52
CA SER A 123 19.03 7.65 -12.52
C SER A 123 20.03 8.21 -13.53
N TYR A 124 21.20 8.59 -13.08
CA TYR A 124 22.28 9.08 -13.94
C TYR A 124 22.81 7.99 -14.88
N GLU A 125 23.08 6.81 -14.37
CA GLU A 125 23.53 5.65 -15.16
C GLU A 125 22.49 5.28 -16.23
N LYS A 126 21.21 5.27 -15.83
CA LYS A 126 20.10 5.02 -16.75
C LYS A 126 20.01 6.10 -17.84
N GLY A 127 20.22 7.35 -17.50
CA GLY A 127 20.28 8.47 -18.44
C GLY A 127 21.45 8.34 -19.42
N GLN A 128 22.64 7.96 -18.94
CA GLN A 128 23.81 7.71 -19.78
C GLN A 128 23.57 6.54 -20.77
N ALA A 129 23.03 5.42 -20.28
CA ALA A 129 22.74 4.28 -21.13
C ALA A 129 21.75 4.61 -22.27
N LEU A 130 20.70 5.40 -21.94
CA LEU A 130 19.74 5.90 -22.94
C LEU A 130 20.39 6.88 -23.94
N GLY A 131 21.29 7.74 -23.49
CA GLY A 131 22.05 8.65 -24.35
C GLY A 131 22.95 7.90 -25.33
N GLN A 132 23.67 6.90 -24.84
CA GLN A 132 24.54 6.05 -25.67
C GLN A 132 23.75 5.25 -26.71
N SER A 133 22.63 4.64 -26.33
CA SER A 133 21.78 3.89 -27.24
C SER A 133 21.20 4.76 -28.36
N ARG A 134 20.79 5.99 -28.05
CA ARG A 134 20.31 6.99 -29.03
C ARG A 134 21.43 7.43 -30.00
N SER A 135 22.63 7.64 -29.49
CA SER A 135 23.79 8.02 -30.30
C SER A 135 24.20 6.91 -31.26
N GLN A 136 24.16 5.66 -30.83
CA GLN A 136 24.44 4.51 -31.70
C GLN A 136 23.36 4.31 -32.75
N ALA A 137 22.08 4.49 -32.39
CA ALA A 137 20.98 4.42 -33.37
C ALA A 137 21.05 5.54 -34.42
N ALA A 138 21.52 6.74 -34.06
CA ALA A 138 21.72 7.85 -34.97
C ALA A 138 22.88 7.59 -35.95
N LYS A 139 24.00 7.01 -35.49
CA LYS A 139 25.13 6.60 -36.34
C LYS A 139 24.78 5.50 -37.31
N GLY A 140 23.90 4.55 -36.93
CA GLY A 140 23.46 3.46 -37.83
C GLY A 140 22.53 3.90 -38.97
N LYS A 141 21.86 5.07 -38.84
CA LYS A 141 20.99 5.64 -39.87
C LYS A 141 21.73 6.51 -40.90
N GLY A 142 22.98 6.90 -40.64
CA GLY A 142 23.75 7.83 -41.48
C GLY A 142 24.43 7.22 -42.72
N THR A 143 24.42 5.90 -42.92
CA THR A 143 25.15 5.23 -43.99
C THR A 143 24.28 4.69 -45.14
N LYS A 144 23.00 5.04 -45.22
CA LYS A 144 22.09 4.59 -46.29
C LYS A 144 21.46 5.67 -47.14
N ALA A 145 22.08 6.82 -47.32
CA ALA A 145 21.53 7.82 -48.22
C ALA A 145 22.63 8.62 -48.94
N THR A 146 23.36 8.00 -49.86
CA THR A 146 24.01 8.75 -50.99
C THR A 146 24.46 7.76 -52.07
N THR A 147 23.52 7.20 -52.84
CA THR A 147 23.77 6.78 -54.22
C THR A 147 22.45 6.82 -54.98
N GLY A 148 22.01 8.03 -55.27
CA GLY A 148 20.90 8.31 -56.18
C GLY A 148 21.41 9.24 -57.30
N ALA A 149 21.86 8.60 -58.39
CA ALA A 149 22.38 9.27 -59.55
C ALA A 149 21.44 10.35 -60.09
N ARG A 150 21.96 11.57 -60.19
CA ARG A 150 21.36 12.71 -60.89
C ARG A 150 21.48 12.49 -62.39
N LYS A 151 20.45 11.95 -63.04
CA LYS A 151 20.32 11.93 -64.50
C LYS A 151 19.83 13.30 -64.98
N THR A 152 20.73 14.11 -65.49
CA THR A 152 20.40 15.32 -66.21
C THR A 152 19.85 14.99 -67.59
N ALA A 153 18.56 15.16 -67.78
CA ALA A 153 17.97 15.15 -69.11
C ALA A 153 18.10 16.52 -69.74
N ARG A 154 19.02 16.62 -70.72
CA ARG A 154 19.16 17.77 -71.60
C ARG A 154 18.07 17.68 -72.68
N ARG A 155 17.17 18.64 -72.75
CA ARG A 155 16.18 18.79 -73.77
C ARG A 155 16.73 19.77 -74.85
N LYS A 156 16.73 19.33 -76.08
CA LYS A 156 16.83 20.17 -77.26
C LYS A 156 15.49 20.82 -77.55
#